data_644d3745323f15d71124315e9e9799dc
#
_entry.id   644d3745323f15d71124315e9e9799dc
#
_cell.length_a   1.000
_cell.length_b   1.000
_cell.length_c   1.000
_cell.angle_alpha   90.00
_cell.angle_beta   90.00
_cell.angle_gamma   90.00
#
_symmetry.space_group_name_H-M   'P 1'
#
loop_
_entity.id
_entity.type
_entity.pdbx_description
1 polymer ?
#
loop_
_entity_poly.entity_id
_entity_poly.type
_entity_poly.pdbx_seq_one_letter_code
_entity_poly.pdbx_strand_id
1 'polypeptide(L)'
;CEDHGVEYIGHIVEDSNQHSRLGCSMGHYFRSMMGQHMSGIDDIGNQVMVGGENNRRSGSFGIGGQGEFFHFELGKLGASFAHIDPKKQGRAMCEIFGAYGWKTGVRTMKYLTDHFLVRGINVFVPHAFSPKAFPDPDCPPHFYAHGENPQYRHFARLMAYMNRMCHILSHGQSVAQVALLYHGEAEWSGGYM
;
A
#
# COMPACT_ATOMS: atom_id res chain seq x y z
N CYS A 1 -19.37 -10.90 -6.54
CA CYS A 1 -18.80 -11.29 -5.24
C CYS A 1 -19.89 -11.39 -4.18
N GLU A 2 -20.67 -10.33 -3.94
CA GLU A 2 -21.71 -10.29 -2.92
C GLU A 2 -22.73 -11.42 -3.05
N ASP A 3 -23.21 -11.71 -4.28
CA ASP A 3 -24.16 -12.80 -4.58
C ASP A 3 -23.63 -14.20 -4.17
N HIS A 4 -22.32 -14.31 -4.00
CA HIS A 4 -21.65 -15.55 -3.61
C HIS A 4 -21.06 -15.50 -2.19
N GLY A 5 -21.36 -14.47 -1.40
CA GLY A 5 -20.89 -14.32 -0.04
C GLY A 5 -19.37 -14.17 0.09
N VAL A 6 -18.72 -13.61 -0.95
CA VAL A 6 -17.27 -13.31 -0.94
C VAL A 6 -17.03 -11.83 -1.13
N GLU A 7 -15.90 -11.36 -0.62
CA GLU A 7 -15.48 -9.97 -0.73
C GLU A 7 -14.57 -9.75 -1.94
N TYR A 8 -14.68 -8.60 -2.56
CA TYR A 8 -13.75 -8.11 -3.57
C TYR A 8 -12.81 -7.10 -2.91
N ILE A 9 -11.53 -7.40 -2.90
CA ILE A 9 -10.50 -6.56 -2.28
C ILE A 9 -9.28 -6.44 -3.20
N GLY A 10 -8.47 -5.42 -2.98
CA GLY A 10 -7.22 -5.19 -3.70
C GLY A 10 -6.91 -3.70 -3.83
N HIS A 11 -5.90 -3.39 -4.61
CA HIS A 11 -5.64 -2.07 -5.18
C HIS A 11 -5.93 -2.11 -6.69
N ILE A 12 -6.00 -0.96 -7.36
CA ILE A 12 -6.42 -0.92 -8.78
C ILE A 12 -5.21 -0.93 -9.71
N VAL A 13 -4.19 -0.17 -9.37
CA VAL A 13 -2.98 0.01 -10.18
C VAL A 13 -1.82 0.32 -9.24
N GLU A 14 -0.61 0.11 -9.72
CA GLU A 14 0.61 0.51 -9.01
C GLU A 14 0.51 1.98 -8.55
N ASP A 15 0.67 2.20 -7.26
CA ASP A 15 0.49 3.51 -6.64
C ASP A 15 1.69 4.42 -6.95
N SER A 16 1.69 5.00 -8.14
CA SER A 16 2.78 5.81 -8.70
C SER A 16 2.50 7.32 -8.66
N ASN A 17 1.72 7.79 -7.68
CA ASN A 17 1.29 9.19 -7.59
C ASN A 17 0.45 9.66 -8.79
N GLN A 18 -0.45 8.82 -9.27
CA GLN A 18 -1.27 9.11 -10.45
C GLN A 18 -2.75 8.80 -10.24
N HIS A 19 -3.20 8.81 -8.99
CA HIS A 19 -4.55 8.39 -8.62
C HIS A 19 -5.65 9.24 -9.25
N SER A 20 -5.36 10.50 -9.57
CA SER A 20 -6.28 11.42 -10.24
C SER A 20 -6.11 11.51 -11.77
N ARG A 21 -5.08 10.87 -12.32
CA ARG A 21 -4.75 11.00 -13.74
C ARG A 21 -5.67 10.19 -14.64
N LEU A 22 -6.30 10.86 -15.61
CA LEU A 22 -7.14 10.22 -16.61
C LEU A 22 -6.32 9.48 -17.67
N GLY A 23 -6.82 8.32 -18.09
CA GLY A 23 -6.28 7.58 -19.22
C GLY A 23 -5.06 6.71 -18.93
N CYS A 24 -4.45 6.77 -17.76
CA CYS A 24 -3.26 5.99 -17.45
C CYS A 24 -3.21 5.46 -16.01
N SER A 25 -4.23 5.69 -15.22
CA SER A 25 -4.33 5.23 -13.85
C SER A 25 -5.81 5.07 -13.47
N MET A 26 -6.12 5.10 -12.18
CA MET A 26 -7.49 4.95 -11.73
C MET A 26 -8.38 6.19 -11.95
N GLY A 27 -7.79 7.33 -12.32
CA GLY A 27 -8.50 8.58 -12.59
C GLY A 27 -9.02 9.30 -11.33
N HIS A 28 -9.46 8.57 -10.34
CA HIS A 28 -9.92 9.12 -9.06
C HIS A 28 -9.92 8.03 -8.00
N TYR A 29 -9.09 8.15 -6.99
CA TYR A 29 -8.90 7.12 -5.97
C TYR A 29 -10.22 6.63 -5.38
N PHE A 30 -11.00 7.54 -4.79
CA PHE A 30 -12.24 7.18 -4.09
C PHE A 30 -13.30 6.57 -5.01
N ARG A 31 -13.49 7.10 -6.20
CA ARG A 31 -14.46 6.57 -7.17
C ARG A 31 -14.11 5.20 -7.68
N SER A 32 -12.83 4.98 -7.98
CA SER A 32 -12.35 3.70 -8.49
C SER A 32 -12.43 2.58 -7.46
N MET A 33 -12.28 2.92 -6.17
CA MET A 33 -12.31 1.97 -5.07
C MET A 33 -13.73 1.72 -4.50
N MET A 34 -14.77 2.42 -4.99
CA MET A 34 -16.15 2.32 -4.43
C MET A 34 -16.69 0.89 -4.46
N GLY A 35 -16.38 0.11 -5.49
CA GLY A 35 -16.89 -1.26 -5.66
C GLY A 35 -16.27 -2.28 -4.70
N GLN A 36 -15.11 -1.99 -4.12
CA GLN A 36 -14.37 -2.92 -3.28
C GLN A 36 -14.88 -2.93 -1.83
N HIS A 37 -14.64 -4.05 -1.13
CA HIS A 37 -15.06 -4.23 0.27
C HIS A 37 -14.00 -3.78 1.28
N MET A 38 -12.79 -3.48 0.83
CA MET A 38 -11.74 -2.78 1.58
C MET A 38 -11.20 -1.65 0.74
N SER A 39 -10.67 -0.64 1.38
CA SER A 39 -9.82 0.34 0.71
C SER A 39 -8.44 -0.26 0.51
N GLY A 40 -7.84 -0.13 -0.66
CA GLY A 40 -6.55 -0.76 -0.97
C GLY A 40 -5.54 0.21 -1.57
N ILE A 41 -4.29 0.00 -1.19
CA ILE A 41 -3.11 0.66 -1.75
C ILE A 41 -1.99 -0.36 -1.96
N ASP A 42 -0.97 0.03 -2.70
CA ASP A 42 0.26 -0.72 -2.91
C ASP A 42 1.48 0.12 -2.52
N ASP A 43 2.44 -0.50 -1.84
CA ASP A 43 3.76 0.07 -1.54
C ASP A 43 4.84 -0.79 -2.17
N ILE A 44 5.33 -0.35 -3.31
CA ILE A 44 6.23 -1.11 -4.19
C ILE A 44 7.48 -0.30 -4.56
N GLY A 45 8.58 -0.99 -4.86
CA GLY A 45 9.71 -0.40 -5.57
C GLY A 45 10.48 0.69 -4.80
N ASN A 46 10.61 0.56 -3.51
CA ASN A 46 11.27 1.55 -2.63
C ASN A 46 10.57 2.92 -2.62
N GLN A 47 9.25 2.96 -2.76
CA GLN A 47 8.47 4.19 -2.66
C GLN A 47 8.62 4.86 -1.30
N VAL A 48 8.61 4.06 -0.22
CA VAL A 48 8.87 4.53 1.14
C VAL A 48 10.27 4.11 1.59
N MET A 49 11.08 5.05 1.99
CA MET A 49 12.45 4.82 2.51
C MET A 49 12.75 5.77 3.66
N VAL A 50 13.61 5.33 4.56
CA VAL A 50 14.09 6.18 5.66
C VAL A 50 14.76 7.44 5.08
N GLY A 51 14.26 8.62 5.44
CA GLY A 51 14.74 9.91 4.93
C GLY A 51 14.42 10.18 3.46
N GLY A 52 13.43 9.46 2.91
CA GLY A 52 13.04 9.56 1.51
C GLY A 52 11.91 10.55 1.20
N GLU A 53 11.43 11.28 2.19
CA GLU A 53 10.25 12.14 2.10
C GLU A 53 10.39 13.22 1.01
N ASN A 54 11.60 13.75 0.83
CA ASN A 54 11.88 14.80 -0.15
C ASN A 54 12.47 14.25 -1.47
N ASN A 55 12.50 12.94 -1.64
CA ASN A 55 13.06 12.36 -2.86
C ASN A 55 12.10 12.54 -4.04
N ARG A 56 12.61 13.14 -5.11
CA ARG A 56 11.97 13.05 -6.44
C ARG A 56 12.59 11.90 -7.19
N ARG A 57 11.81 10.87 -7.47
CA ARG A 57 12.25 9.70 -8.21
C ARG A 57 11.61 9.70 -9.59
N SER A 58 12.37 9.25 -10.60
CA SER A 58 11.73 8.70 -11.79
C SER A 58 11.06 7.40 -11.33
N GLY A 59 9.74 7.36 -11.33
CA GLY A 59 8.99 6.19 -10.91
C GLY A 59 9.19 5.00 -11.85
N SER A 60 8.80 3.83 -11.40
CA SER A 60 8.59 2.69 -12.27
C SER A 60 7.72 3.12 -13.45
N PHE A 61 8.03 2.67 -14.64
CA PHE A 61 7.35 3.05 -15.90
C PHE A 61 7.49 4.52 -16.35
N GLY A 62 8.57 5.22 -15.96
CA GLY A 62 8.86 6.56 -16.43
C GLY A 62 7.98 7.67 -15.84
N ILE A 63 7.26 7.39 -14.79
CA ILE A 63 6.36 8.30 -14.09
C ILE A 63 7.03 8.80 -12.82
N GLY A 64 7.22 10.11 -12.69
CA GLY A 64 7.90 10.72 -11.56
C GLY A 64 7.13 10.50 -10.26
N GLY A 65 7.74 9.77 -9.31
CA GLY A 65 7.22 9.64 -7.97
C GLY A 65 7.72 10.76 -7.06
N GLN A 66 6.85 11.27 -6.19
CA GLN A 66 7.19 12.25 -5.17
C GLN A 66 7.24 11.55 -3.81
N GLY A 67 8.37 11.65 -3.11
CA GLY A 67 8.54 11.06 -1.79
C GLY A 67 7.50 11.54 -0.79
N GLU A 68 7.11 12.80 -0.87
CA GLU A 68 6.04 13.38 -0.04
C GLU A 68 4.72 12.62 -0.19
N PHE A 69 4.30 12.30 -1.43
CA PHE A 69 3.10 11.53 -1.67
C PHE A 69 3.15 10.16 -0.99
N PHE A 70 4.22 9.40 -1.21
CA PHE A 70 4.34 8.05 -0.65
C PHE A 70 4.43 8.06 0.87
N HIS A 71 5.14 9.03 1.44
CA HIS A 71 5.34 9.11 2.87
C HIS A 71 4.14 9.70 3.64
N PHE A 72 3.39 10.63 3.05
CA PHE A 72 2.36 11.38 3.79
C PHE A 72 0.94 11.14 3.29
N GLU A 73 0.74 10.90 2.00
CA GLU A 73 -0.59 10.82 1.39
C GLU A 73 -1.07 9.41 1.14
N LEU A 74 -0.24 8.53 0.56
CA LEU A 74 -0.66 7.20 0.11
C LEU A 74 -1.41 6.40 1.20
N GLY A 75 -0.79 6.23 2.38
CA GLY A 75 -1.42 5.53 3.49
C GLY A 75 -2.70 6.21 3.99
N LYS A 76 -2.76 7.54 3.89
CA LYS A 76 -3.93 8.33 4.29
C LYS A 76 -5.10 8.21 3.31
N LEU A 77 -4.85 8.07 2.02
CA LEU A 77 -5.91 7.78 1.04
C LEU A 77 -6.63 6.48 1.39
N GLY A 78 -5.86 5.40 1.60
CA GLY A 78 -6.42 4.11 2.00
C GLY A 78 -7.20 4.18 3.32
N ALA A 79 -6.60 4.69 4.36
CA ALA A 79 -7.22 4.80 5.68
C ALA A 79 -8.45 5.72 5.68
N SER A 80 -8.39 6.86 4.99
CA SER A 80 -9.50 7.80 4.89
C SER A 80 -10.72 7.15 4.25
N PHE A 81 -10.53 6.48 3.11
CA PHE A 81 -11.65 5.85 2.41
C PHE A 81 -12.25 4.69 3.22
N ALA A 82 -11.42 3.95 3.96
CA ALA A 82 -11.90 2.90 4.85
C ALA A 82 -12.90 3.41 5.90
N HIS A 83 -12.75 4.67 6.34
CA HIS A 83 -13.64 5.28 7.34
C HIS A 83 -14.80 6.08 6.75
N ILE A 84 -14.66 6.61 5.53
CA ILE A 84 -15.71 7.42 4.87
C ILE A 84 -16.79 6.52 4.26
N ASP A 85 -16.41 5.39 3.66
CA ASP A 85 -17.35 4.46 3.02
C ASP A 85 -17.72 3.32 3.98
N PRO A 86 -19.00 3.26 4.43
CA PRO A 86 -19.45 2.22 5.36
C PRO A 86 -19.22 0.78 4.86
N LYS A 87 -19.19 0.56 3.54
CA LYS A 87 -18.91 -0.74 2.93
C LYS A 87 -17.54 -1.29 3.34
N LYS A 88 -16.58 -0.42 3.55
CA LYS A 88 -15.21 -0.77 3.93
C LYS A 88 -15.06 -1.20 5.39
N GLN A 89 -16.00 -0.79 6.25
CA GLN A 89 -16.01 -1.14 7.68
C GLN A 89 -14.69 -0.80 8.42
N GLY A 90 -14.04 0.30 8.05
CA GLY A 90 -12.78 0.73 8.63
C GLY A 90 -11.56 -0.10 8.20
N ARG A 91 -11.68 -0.95 7.17
CA ARG A 91 -10.61 -1.85 6.71
C ARG A 91 -9.84 -1.21 5.56
N ALA A 92 -8.56 -0.95 5.80
CA ALA A 92 -7.61 -0.41 4.83
C ALA A 92 -6.48 -1.41 4.58
N MET A 93 -6.34 -1.87 3.35
CA MET A 93 -5.37 -2.86 2.92
C MET A 93 -4.17 -2.19 2.24
N CYS A 94 -2.98 -2.75 2.46
CA CYS A 94 -1.78 -2.42 1.69
C CYS A 94 -1.13 -3.71 1.20
N GLU A 95 -0.92 -3.84 -0.12
CA GLU A 95 0.11 -4.74 -0.63
C GLU A 95 1.46 -4.12 -0.28
N ILE A 96 2.40 -4.91 0.25
CA ILE A 96 3.60 -4.35 0.87
C ILE A 96 4.84 -5.21 0.61
N PHE A 97 5.99 -4.57 0.46
CA PHE A 97 7.32 -5.13 0.27
C PHE A 97 7.70 -5.48 -1.18
N GLY A 98 6.78 -5.42 -2.13
CA GLY A 98 7.04 -5.77 -3.53
C GLY A 98 8.15 -4.92 -4.15
N ALA A 99 9.03 -5.53 -4.93
CA ALA A 99 10.10 -4.89 -5.69
C ALA A 99 11.07 -4.00 -4.88
N TYR A 100 11.19 -4.24 -3.57
CA TYR A 100 12.19 -3.57 -2.72
C TYR A 100 13.59 -4.15 -2.89
N GLY A 101 13.71 -5.30 -3.56
CA GLY A 101 14.97 -5.97 -3.87
C GLY A 101 15.46 -6.91 -2.78
N TRP A 102 16.40 -7.79 -3.16
CA TRP A 102 16.95 -8.83 -2.27
C TRP A 102 17.70 -8.30 -1.04
N LYS A 103 18.09 -7.02 -1.04
CA LYS A 103 18.73 -6.38 0.12
C LYS A 103 17.74 -6.05 1.24
N THR A 104 16.45 -6.13 0.97
CA THR A 104 15.40 -5.79 1.94
C THR A 104 15.22 -6.91 2.94
N GLY A 105 15.60 -6.63 4.17
CA GLY A 105 15.47 -7.56 5.28
C GLY A 105 14.34 -7.21 6.22
N VAL A 106 14.08 -8.07 7.21
CA VAL A 106 12.99 -7.92 8.19
C VAL A 106 13.00 -6.59 8.95
N ARG A 107 14.16 -5.93 9.10
CA ARG A 107 14.24 -4.60 9.72
C ARG A 107 13.55 -3.55 8.87
N THR A 108 13.83 -3.53 7.56
CA THR A 108 13.17 -2.63 6.62
C THR A 108 11.69 -2.96 6.50
N MET A 109 11.33 -4.24 6.41
CA MET A 109 9.93 -4.69 6.39
C MET A 109 9.17 -4.21 7.64
N LYS A 110 9.81 -4.27 8.82
CA LYS A 110 9.19 -3.73 10.04
C LYS A 110 9.00 -2.22 9.97
N TYR A 111 9.98 -1.47 9.46
CA TYR A 111 9.84 -0.03 9.27
C TYR A 111 8.67 0.32 8.35
N LEU A 112 8.54 -0.37 7.21
CA LEU A 112 7.42 -0.19 6.28
C LEU A 112 6.08 -0.54 6.93
N THR A 113 6.04 -1.65 7.65
CA THR A 113 4.84 -2.04 8.41
C THR A 113 4.42 -0.94 9.39
N ASP A 114 5.34 -0.44 10.21
CA ASP A 114 5.05 0.61 11.19
C ASP A 114 4.64 1.92 10.50
N HIS A 115 5.28 2.25 9.38
CA HIS A 115 4.98 3.42 8.58
C HIS A 115 3.51 3.45 8.15
N PHE A 116 2.98 2.34 7.67
CA PHE A 116 1.58 2.26 7.23
C PHE A 116 0.60 2.05 8.39
N LEU A 117 0.97 1.30 9.43
CA LEU A 117 0.16 1.14 10.62
C LEU A 117 -0.19 2.49 11.27
N VAL A 118 0.80 3.37 11.46
CA VAL A 118 0.55 4.69 12.08
C VAL A 118 -0.24 5.65 11.18
N ARG A 119 -0.42 5.30 9.92
CA ARG A 119 -1.27 6.02 8.95
C ARG A 119 -2.67 5.45 8.81
N GLY A 120 -2.95 4.36 9.52
CA GLY A 120 -4.28 3.77 9.61
C GLY A 120 -4.52 2.57 8.70
N ILE A 121 -3.47 2.03 8.06
CA ILE A 121 -3.55 0.73 7.39
C ILE A 121 -3.60 -0.37 8.44
N ASN A 122 -4.57 -1.28 8.32
CA ASN A 122 -4.81 -2.33 9.31
C ASN A 122 -4.97 -3.73 8.71
N VAL A 123 -4.76 -3.86 7.40
CA VAL A 123 -4.69 -5.14 6.68
C VAL A 123 -3.48 -5.11 5.76
N PHE A 124 -2.69 -6.17 5.75
CA PHE A 124 -1.52 -6.26 4.88
C PHE A 124 -1.55 -7.52 4.03
N VAL A 125 -1.08 -7.39 2.79
CA VAL A 125 -0.81 -8.47 1.85
C VAL A 125 0.68 -8.45 1.53
N PRO A 126 1.52 -9.20 2.25
CA PRO A 126 2.96 -9.19 2.03
C PRO A 126 3.35 -9.81 0.68
N HIS A 127 4.10 -9.10 -0.12
CA HIS A 127 4.68 -9.58 -1.37
C HIS A 127 6.15 -9.98 -1.16
N ALA A 128 6.60 -11.26 -1.41
CA ALA A 128 5.70 -12.37 -1.62
C ALA A 128 6.39 -13.73 -1.38
N PHE A 129 5.59 -14.77 -1.51
CA PHE A 129 6.10 -16.12 -1.74
C PHE A 129 6.07 -16.41 -3.24
N SER A 130 7.19 -16.89 -3.81
CA SER A 130 7.25 -17.30 -5.21
C SER A 130 7.42 -18.82 -5.34
N PRO A 131 6.66 -19.48 -6.23
CA PRO A 131 6.88 -20.89 -6.57
C PRO A 131 8.01 -21.09 -7.59
N LYS A 132 8.51 -20.01 -8.20
CA LYS A 132 9.57 -20.08 -9.20
C LYS A 132 10.90 -20.48 -8.59
N ALA A 133 11.78 -21.08 -9.39
CA ALA A 133 13.15 -21.39 -8.99
C ALA A 133 13.92 -20.11 -8.59
N PHE A 134 14.79 -20.25 -7.61
CA PHE A 134 15.69 -19.17 -7.19
C PHE A 134 16.88 -19.03 -8.17
N PRO A 135 17.34 -17.80 -8.49
CA PRO A 135 16.74 -16.53 -8.12
C PRO A 135 15.58 -16.15 -9.04
N ASP A 136 14.43 -15.81 -8.46
CA ASP A 136 13.33 -15.21 -9.20
C ASP A 136 13.55 -13.68 -9.24
N PRO A 137 13.69 -13.07 -10.42
CA PRO A 137 13.91 -11.63 -10.56
C PRO A 137 12.62 -10.80 -10.45
N ASP A 138 11.46 -11.45 -10.40
CA ASP A 138 10.16 -10.80 -10.41
C ASP A 138 9.84 -10.19 -9.04
N CYS A 139 9.97 -8.90 -8.93
CA CYS A 139 9.60 -8.09 -7.75
C CYS A 139 10.10 -8.62 -6.38
N PRO A 140 11.39 -8.97 -6.19
CA PRO A 140 11.90 -9.44 -4.89
C PRO A 140 11.74 -8.36 -3.80
N PRO A 141 11.74 -8.71 -2.49
CA PRO A 141 12.22 -9.98 -1.94
C PRO A 141 11.15 -11.08 -1.90
N HIS A 142 11.59 -12.33 -2.10
CA HIS A 142 10.75 -13.49 -1.84
C HIS A 142 11.11 -14.08 -0.48
N PHE A 143 10.11 -14.32 0.37
CA PHE A 143 10.37 -14.58 1.79
C PHE A 143 11.05 -15.89 2.06
N TYR A 144 10.62 -16.97 1.40
CA TYR A 144 11.23 -18.28 1.54
C TYR A 144 12.36 -18.53 0.54
N ALA A 145 12.14 -18.18 -0.73
CA ALA A 145 13.11 -18.33 -1.82
C ALA A 145 13.75 -19.72 -1.85
N HIS A 146 12.94 -20.78 -1.76
CA HIS A 146 13.40 -22.18 -1.70
C HIS A 146 14.46 -22.47 -0.60
N GLY A 147 14.42 -21.71 0.49
CA GLY A 147 15.38 -21.83 1.59
C GLY A 147 16.59 -20.90 1.48
N GLU A 148 16.76 -20.19 0.38
CA GLU A 148 17.91 -19.33 0.12
C GLU A 148 17.84 -17.97 0.85
N ASN A 149 16.66 -17.56 1.33
CA ASN A 149 16.55 -16.31 2.10
C ASN A 149 16.93 -16.53 3.57
N PRO A 150 18.09 -16.08 4.02
CA PRO A 150 18.57 -16.33 5.38
C PRO A 150 17.73 -15.66 6.46
N GLN A 151 16.90 -14.68 6.11
CA GLN A 151 16.04 -13.97 7.04
C GLN A 151 14.67 -14.61 7.23
N TYR A 152 14.32 -15.61 6.45
CA TYR A 152 13.03 -16.29 6.54
C TYR A 152 12.73 -16.81 7.97
N ARG A 153 13.74 -17.28 8.69
CA ARG A 153 13.60 -17.72 10.09
C ARG A 153 13.04 -16.65 11.02
N HIS A 154 13.15 -15.38 10.66
CA HIS A 154 12.64 -14.25 11.44
C HIS A 154 11.29 -13.73 10.94
N PHE A 155 10.88 -14.15 9.74
CA PHE A 155 9.67 -13.66 9.08
C PHE A 155 8.40 -13.98 9.89
N ALA A 156 8.30 -15.16 10.48
CA ALA A 156 7.14 -15.54 11.31
C ALA A 156 6.97 -14.60 12.51
N ARG A 157 8.05 -14.09 13.11
CA ARG A 157 7.98 -13.12 14.22
C ARG A 157 7.47 -11.76 13.74
N LEU A 158 7.88 -11.33 12.54
CA LEU A 158 7.38 -10.11 11.93
C LEU A 158 5.88 -10.24 11.63
N MET A 159 5.44 -11.36 11.06
CA MET A 159 4.03 -11.60 10.79
C MET A 159 3.18 -11.65 12.07
N ALA A 160 3.70 -12.28 13.13
CA ALA A 160 3.03 -12.27 14.43
C ALA A 160 2.91 -10.86 15.03
N TYR A 161 3.90 -10.01 14.86
CA TYR A 161 3.84 -8.60 15.23
C TYR A 161 2.79 -7.86 14.40
N MET A 162 2.86 -7.98 13.09
CA MET A 162 1.94 -7.35 12.14
C MET A 162 0.48 -7.71 12.47
N ASN A 163 0.20 -9.00 12.67
CA ASN A 163 -1.15 -9.47 13.02
C ASN A 163 -1.66 -8.86 14.33
N ARG A 164 -0.83 -8.78 15.38
CA ARG A 164 -1.23 -8.15 16.64
C ARG A 164 -1.54 -6.67 16.47
N MET A 165 -0.71 -5.95 15.71
CA MET A 165 -0.93 -4.52 15.48
C MET A 165 -2.15 -4.26 14.62
N CYS A 166 -2.37 -5.06 13.56
CA CYS A 166 -3.58 -4.99 12.76
C CYS A 166 -4.84 -5.24 13.61
N HIS A 167 -4.80 -6.26 14.49
CA HIS A 167 -5.91 -6.52 15.41
C HIS A 167 -6.21 -5.32 16.30
N ILE A 168 -5.20 -4.72 16.93
CA ILE A 168 -5.38 -3.55 17.81
C ILE A 168 -5.98 -2.38 17.02
N LEU A 169 -5.49 -2.12 15.80
CA LEU A 169 -5.89 -0.98 14.98
C LEU A 169 -7.19 -1.21 14.19
N SER A 170 -7.72 -2.42 14.19
CA SER A 170 -9.03 -2.73 13.59
C SER A 170 -10.21 -2.46 14.53
N HIS A 171 -9.93 -2.10 15.77
CA HIS A 171 -10.94 -1.78 16.78
C HIS A 171 -10.87 -0.31 17.17
N GLY A 172 -12.02 0.24 17.56
CA GLY A 172 -12.14 1.64 17.95
C GLY A 172 -12.69 2.53 16.82
N GLN A 173 -12.57 3.82 17.02
CA GLN A 173 -13.06 4.84 16.08
C GLN A 173 -11.93 5.76 15.66
N SER A 174 -11.89 6.11 14.37
CA SER A 174 -10.98 7.14 13.88
C SER A 174 -11.36 8.50 14.44
N VAL A 175 -10.39 9.19 15.04
CA VAL A 175 -10.56 10.53 15.60
C VAL A 175 -9.88 11.55 14.67
N ALA A 176 -10.46 11.75 13.49
CA ALA A 176 -9.99 12.77 12.55
C ALA A 176 -10.69 14.10 12.83
N GLN A 177 -9.92 15.15 13.08
CA GLN A 177 -10.44 16.50 13.37
C GLN A 177 -10.41 17.43 12.16
N VAL A 178 -9.69 17.05 11.10
CA VAL A 178 -9.50 17.86 9.91
C VAL A 178 -9.84 17.04 8.68
N ALA A 179 -10.67 17.61 7.80
CA ALA A 179 -10.94 17.07 6.48
C ALA A 179 -10.10 17.80 5.42
N LEU A 180 -9.41 17.06 4.58
CA LEU A 180 -8.72 17.58 3.40
C LEU A 180 -9.53 17.23 2.16
N LEU A 181 -9.79 18.22 1.31
CA LEU A 181 -10.47 17.98 0.04
C LEU A 181 -9.51 17.26 -0.92
N TYR A 182 -9.96 16.11 -1.42
CA TYR A 182 -9.31 15.45 -2.55
C TYR A 182 -9.80 16.08 -3.86
N HIS A 183 -8.91 16.78 -4.55
CA HIS A 183 -9.26 17.64 -5.70
C HIS A 183 -9.05 16.95 -7.07
N GLY A 184 -9.31 15.66 -7.17
CA GLY A 184 -9.13 14.89 -8.40
C GLY A 184 -9.86 15.49 -9.61
N GLU A 185 -11.09 15.96 -9.42
CA GLU A 185 -11.85 16.62 -10.49
C GLU A 185 -11.24 17.95 -10.96
N ALA A 186 -10.57 18.68 -10.08
CA ALA A 186 -9.86 19.89 -10.46
C ALA A 186 -8.64 19.58 -11.36
N GLU A 187 -7.97 18.48 -11.14
CA GLU A 187 -6.88 18.00 -12.00
C GLU A 187 -7.40 17.62 -13.39
N TRP A 188 -8.63 17.13 -13.50
CA TRP A 188 -9.23 16.81 -14.80
C TRP A 188 -9.55 18.04 -15.65
N SER A 189 -9.77 19.19 -15.03
CA SER A 189 -10.15 20.44 -15.71
C SER A 189 -8.94 21.31 -16.04
N GLY A 190 -7.81 21.10 -15.40
CA GLY A 190 -6.57 21.85 -15.61
C GLY A 190 -5.51 20.97 -16.25
N GLY A 191 -4.70 21.53 -17.14
CA GLY A 191 -3.52 20.82 -17.60
C GLY A 191 -2.57 20.56 -16.42
N TYR A 192 -1.84 19.47 -16.49
CA TYR A 192 -0.76 19.22 -15.53
C TYR A 192 0.22 20.40 -15.53
N MET A 193 0.38 21.03 -14.39
CA MET A 193 1.45 21.98 -14.18
C MET A 193 2.76 21.26 -13.87
#